data_d5d0c06af6ad7e8205cb8b5b4f7b0a0c
#
_entry.id   d5d0c06af6ad7e8205cb8b5b4f7b0a0c
#
_cell.length_a   1.000
_cell.length_b   1.000
_cell.length_c   1.000
_cell.angle_alpha   90.00
_cell.angle_beta   90.00
_cell.angle_gamma   90.00
#
_symmetry.space_group_name_H-M   'P 1'
#
loop_
_entity.id
_entity.type
_entity.pdbx_description
1 polymer ?
#
loop_
_entity_poly.entity_id
_entity_poly.type
_entity_poly.pdbx_seq_one_letter_code
_entity_poly.pdbx_strand_id
1 'polypeptide(L)'
;MNSDSKVIRVHQRVRWLPADMDTPISLFLGMAGGSGILLESAEVDGRWGRYSVLACDMALMLACREGRLECTVEDERFSELASLSGMPFVEGLREAMRRIELLPEPEAASLPPITRSLLGWLGHGMAGLFSPELAAALPPRQAEGMLCLPGTLMLFDHLYNRLAQVSLGEHRPVAGAHASLDEVQASAGLDEGMVQASMSEAGYREIVRRIKEKLHKGEAIQVVPSVRFSESFSGDALTLYRLMRSASPSPYMFFMRLPGITLFGSSPEAMVQCSGGRLLIAPIAGSRCRGRSVAEDEALAEALLADPHERARHMMLVDLGRSDLGRIAAPASVEVESLMAVERFSQIMHLTSRITARLREGLDAADVLASVFPAGAVSGVPRRKAVEMAAGLEKEPRGPYAGCIGWLGLDKDSVHLDTGIAIRTFWVKGGRLYWQVGSAVRHHTDELLSWKALCHASAMMRKSCSDSGVQYVPAHR
;
A
#
# COMPACT_ATOMS: atom_id res chain seq x y z
N MET A 1 -18.41 3.09 -32.40
CA MET A 1 -19.63 3.71 -31.91
C MET A 1 -19.20 4.73 -30.85
N ASN A 2 -19.09 6.01 -31.29
CA ASN A 2 -18.85 7.15 -30.41
C ASN A 2 -20.14 7.44 -29.64
N SER A 3 -20.30 6.89 -28.44
CA SER A 3 -21.22 7.51 -27.49
C SER A 3 -20.41 8.63 -26.83
N ASP A 4 -20.81 9.88 -27.04
CA ASP A 4 -20.40 11.02 -26.22
C ASP A 4 -20.73 10.67 -24.74
N SER A 5 -19.81 10.01 -24.07
CA SER A 5 -20.00 9.68 -22.65
C SER A 5 -19.91 10.98 -21.87
N LYS A 6 -21.04 11.37 -21.31
CA LYS A 6 -21.22 12.63 -20.58
C LYS A 6 -20.25 12.69 -19.42
N VAL A 7 -19.49 13.76 -19.35
CA VAL A 7 -18.60 14.08 -18.24
C VAL A 7 -19.42 14.61 -17.08
N ILE A 8 -19.24 14.01 -15.91
CA ILE A 8 -19.87 14.38 -14.65
C ILE A 8 -18.99 15.40 -13.96
N ARG A 9 -19.41 16.66 -13.94
CA ARG A 9 -18.68 17.77 -13.31
C ARG A 9 -19.22 18.03 -11.92
N VAL A 10 -18.36 17.96 -10.91
CA VAL A 10 -18.74 18.18 -9.51
C VAL A 10 -17.80 19.19 -8.88
N HIS A 11 -18.37 20.24 -8.32
CA HIS A 11 -17.61 21.25 -7.60
C HIS A 11 -17.15 20.74 -6.24
N GLN A 12 -15.90 21.00 -5.91
CA GLN A 12 -15.32 20.76 -4.59
C GLN A 12 -15.28 22.07 -3.82
N ARG A 13 -15.86 22.06 -2.62
CA ARG A 13 -15.78 23.14 -1.66
C ARG A 13 -14.67 22.89 -0.66
N VAL A 14 -14.01 23.93 -0.19
CA VAL A 14 -13.00 23.82 0.84
C VAL A 14 -13.34 24.71 2.04
N ARG A 15 -13.08 24.18 3.23
CA ARG A 15 -13.14 24.94 4.48
C ARG A 15 -11.89 24.66 5.29
N TRP A 16 -11.20 25.72 5.72
CA TRP A 16 -10.05 25.60 6.59
C TRP A 16 -10.48 25.66 8.05
N LEU A 17 -9.93 24.77 8.85
CA LEU A 17 -10.18 24.64 10.28
C LEU A 17 -8.84 24.59 11.02
N PRO A 18 -8.73 25.17 12.23
CA PRO A 18 -7.60 24.92 13.09
C PRO A 18 -7.60 23.44 13.51
N ALA A 19 -6.43 22.86 13.65
CA ALA A 19 -6.27 21.44 14.02
C ALA A 19 -5.15 21.25 15.06
N ASP A 20 -4.92 22.25 15.88
CA ASP A 20 -3.92 22.28 16.95
C ASP A 20 -4.30 21.44 18.17
N MET A 21 -5.61 21.15 18.33
CA MET A 21 -6.13 20.32 19.42
C MET A 21 -6.54 18.90 18.97
N ASP A 22 -6.53 18.64 17.66
CA ASP A 22 -6.96 17.36 17.08
C ASP A 22 -5.80 16.59 16.46
N THR A 23 -5.97 15.28 16.35
CA THR A 23 -5.08 14.40 15.62
C THR A 23 -5.87 13.68 14.51
N PRO A 24 -5.22 13.17 13.46
CA PRO A 24 -5.91 12.34 12.46
C PRO A 24 -6.71 11.19 13.07
N ILE A 25 -6.19 10.58 14.14
CA ILE A 25 -6.87 9.49 14.86
C ILE A 25 -8.11 10.00 15.63
N SER A 26 -7.99 11.14 16.34
CA SER A 26 -9.14 11.68 17.09
C SER A 26 -10.29 12.05 16.16
N LEU A 27 -9.97 12.66 15.01
CA LEU A 27 -10.95 12.97 13.98
C LEU A 27 -11.57 11.70 13.37
N PHE A 28 -10.76 10.68 13.10
CA PHE A 28 -11.27 9.41 12.59
C PHE A 28 -12.18 8.69 13.58
N LEU A 29 -11.89 8.74 14.87
CA LEU A 29 -12.74 8.23 15.94
C LEU A 29 -14.08 8.98 16.01
N GLY A 30 -14.07 10.31 15.82
CA GLY A 30 -15.27 11.14 15.80
C GLY A 30 -16.20 10.89 14.60
N MET A 31 -15.68 10.27 13.53
CA MET A 31 -16.46 9.89 12.34
C MET A 31 -17.15 8.52 12.52
N ALA A 32 -17.87 8.34 13.61
CA ALA A 32 -18.37 7.05 14.06
C ALA A 32 -19.17 6.25 13.00
N GLY A 33 -18.78 5.01 12.77
CA GLY A 33 -19.64 3.90 12.34
C GLY A 33 -19.81 3.65 10.85
N GLY A 34 -19.23 4.45 9.94
CA GLY A 34 -19.33 4.27 8.49
C GLY A 34 -18.04 3.75 7.82
N SER A 35 -18.08 3.60 6.50
CA SER A 35 -16.89 3.39 5.68
C SER A 35 -15.96 4.61 5.80
N GLY A 36 -14.68 4.36 6.03
CA GLY A 36 -13.68 5.42 6.18
C GLY A 36 -12.29 4.94 5.80
N ILE A 37 -11.49 5.87 5.32
CA ILE A 37 -10.09 5.66 4.95
C ILE A 37 -9.23 6.69 5.68
N LEU A 38 -8.17 6.24 6.34
CA LEU A 38 -7.12 7.04 6.92
C LEU A 38 -5.80 6.66 6.24
N LEU A 39 -5.11 7.62 5.67
CA LEU A 39 -3.76 7.49 5.12
C LEU A 39 -2.84 8.45 5.87
N GLU A 40 -1.73 7.92 6.38
CA GLU A 40 -0.73 8.68 7.12
C GLU A 40 0.67 8.34 6.63
N SER A 41 1.64 9.21 6.90
CA SER A 41 3.05 8.96 6.66
C SER A 41 3.87 9.38 7.87
N ALA A 42 4.87 8.59 8.23
CA ALA A 42 5.81 8.89 9.32
C ALA A 42 7.16 9.40 8.80
N GLU A 43 7.30 9.73 7.54
CA GLU A 43 8.54 10.29 7.01
C GLU A 43 8.77 11.73 7.50
N VAL A 44 9.95 11.98 8.06
CA VAL A 44 10.29 13.22 8.77
C VAL A 44 10.98 14.25 7.85
N ASP A 45 11.39 13.87 6.64
CA ASP A 45 12.18 14.72 5.73
C ASP A 45 11.36 15.79 4.97
N GLY A 46 10.10 16.02 5.38
CA GLY A 46 9.26 17.13 4.93
C GLY A 46 8.65 16.97 3.54
N ARG A 47 8.88 15.87 2.84
CA ARG A 47 8.32 15.64 1.50
C ARG A 47 7.05 14.82 1.51
N TRP A 48 6.95 13.81 2.37
CA TRP A 48 5.82 12.86 2.42
C TRP A 48 5.04 12.91 3.73
N GLY A 49 5.68 13.08 4.86
CA GLY A 49 5.07 13.15 6.19
C GLY A 49 4.28 14.43 6.50
N ARG A 50 4.12 15.32 5.53
CA ARG A 50 3.43 16.59 5.74
C ARG A 50 1.92 16.44 5.94
N TYR A 51 1.30 15.49 5.24
CA TYR A 51 -0.13 15.36 5.22
C TYR A 51 -0.61 14.02 5.76
N SER A 52 -1.70 14.05 6.54
CA SER A 52 -2.57 12.89 6.76
C SER A 52 -3.91 13.14 6.09
N VAL A 53 -4.51 12.09 5.55
CA VAL A 53 -5.77 12.16 4.81
C VAL A 53 -6.78 11.25 5.47
N LEU A 54 -7.95 11.83 5.77
CA LEU A 54 -9.12 11.11 6.21
C LEU A 54 -10.22 11.26 5.15
N ALA A 55 -10.84 10.15 4.77
CA ALA A 55 -11.93 10.14 3.81
C ALA A 55 -13.14 9.44 4.39
N CYS A 56 -14.30 10.03 4.22
CA CYS A 56 -15.58 9.50 4.67
C CYS A 56 -16.71 9.85 3.69
N ASP A 57 -17.93 9.40 4.00
CA ASP A 57 -19.09 9.66 3.16
C ASP A 57 -18.82 9.29 1.69
N MET A 58 -18.48 8.03 1.45
CA MET A 58 -18.05 7.58 0.11
C MET A 58 -19.15 7.84 -0.92
N ALA A 59 -18.94 8.81 -1.82
CA ALA A 59 -19.91 9.16 -2.88
C ALA A 59 -20.00 8.07 -3.96
N LEU A 60 -18.88 7.37 -4.21
CA LEU A 60 -18.79 6.29 -5.18
C LEU A 60 -17.77 5.26 -4.70
N MET A 61 -18.11 3.98 -4.85
CA MET A 61 -17.18 2.87 -4.61
C MET A 61 -17.10 2.00 -5.86
N LEU A 62 -15.87 1.77 -6.33
CA LEU A 62 -15.51 0.98 -7.50
C LEU A 62 -14.82 -0.30 -7.02
N ALA A 63 -15.56 -1.38 -6.88
CA ALA A 63 -15.03 -2.65 -6.42
C ALA A 63 -14.69 -3.58 -7.60
N CYS A 64 -13.61 -4.33 -7.46
CA CYS A 64 -13.30 -5.45 -8.34
C CYS A 64 -13.79 -6.75 -7.71
N ARG A 65 -14.71 -7.43 -8.39
CA ARG A 65 -15.14 -8.78 -8.03
C ARG A 65 -15.02 -9.69 -9.23
N GLU A 66 -14.24 -10.74 -9.09
CA GLU A 66 -14.01 -11.72 -10.16
C GLU A 66 -13.58 -11.09 -11.50
N GLY A 67 -12.77 -10.02 -11.42
CA GLY A 67 -12.28 -9.29 -12.58
C GLY A 67 -13.28 -8.32 -13.21
N ARG A 68 -14.46 -8.17 -12.65
CA ARG A 68 -15.49 -7.23 -13.12
C ARG A 68 -15.66 -6.06 -12.16
N LEU A 69 -16.03 -4.92 -12.71
CA LEU A 69 -16.35 -3.72 -11.95
C LEU A 69 -17.74 -3.86 -11.32
N GLU A 70 -17.83 -3.55 -10.04
CA GLU A 70 -19.06 -3.33 -9.30
C GLU A 70 -19.06 -1.89 -8.81
N CYS A 71 -20.03 -1.09 -9.27
CA CYS A 71 -20.19 0.31 -8.88
C CYS A 71 -21.28 0.43 -7.81
N THR A 72 -20.91 0.94 -6.65
CA THR A 72 -21.87 1.37 -5.62
C THR A 72 -21.89 2.89 -5.61
N VAL A 73 -23.05 3.47 -5.89
CA VAL A 73 -23.25 4.92 -5.98
C VAL A 73 -24.11 5.37 -4.80
N GLU A 74 -23.54 6.21 -3.94
CA GLU A 74 -24.23 6.80 -2.78
C GLU A 74 -24.65 8.26 -3.06
N ASP A 75 -23.99 8.92 -4.00
CA ASP A 75 -24.29 10.29 -4.42
C ASP A 75 -24.93 10.29 -5.80
N GLU A 76 -26.19 10.72 -5.89
CA GLU A 76 -27.01 10.69 -7.11
C GLU A 76 -26.34 11.37 -8.32
N ARG A 77 -25.45 12.32 -8.09
CA ARG A 77 -24.68 12.98 -9.18
C ARG A 77 -23.88 12.00 -10.02
N PHE A 78 -23.48 10.88 -9.43
CA PHE A 78 -22.72 9.82 -10.09
C PHE A 78 -23.58 8.64 -10.56
N SER A 79 -24.92 8.75 -10.53
CA SER A 79 -25.84 7.66 -10.87
C SER A 79 -25.60 7.03 -12.25
N GLU A 80 -25.18 7.82 -13.23
CA GLU A 80 -24.87 7.32 -14.57
C GLU A 80 -23.71 6.30 -14.59
N LEU A 81 -22.81 6.33 -13.59
CA LEU A 81 -21.68 5.39 -13.48
C LEU A 81 -22.11 3.98 -13.05
N ALA A 82 -23.32 3.82 -12.49
CA ALA A 82 -23.87 2.50 -12.16
C ALA A 82 -23.94 1.59 -13.40
N SER A 83 -24.12 2.18 -14.59
CA SER A 83 -24.14 1.45 -15.87
C SER A 83 -22.81 0.79 -16.25
N LEU A 84 -21.71 1.16 -15.60
CA LEU A 84 -20.39 0.55 -15.80
C LEU A 84 -20.25 -0.79 -15.05
N SER A 85 -21.17 -1.10 -14.13
CA SER A 85 -21.15 -2.39 -13.41
C SER A 85 -21.23 -3.56 -14.40
N GLY A 86 -20.39 -4.57 -14.15
CA GLY A 86 -20.26 -5.74 -15.03
C GLY A 86 -19.22 -5.62 -16.14
N MET A 87 -18.67 -4.41 -16.41
CA MET A 87 -17.53 -4.25 -17.34
C MET A 87 -16.28 -4.95 -16.79
N PRO A 88 -15.32 -5.33 -17.67
CA PRO A 88 -13.98 -5.68 -17.20
C PRO A 88 -13.42 -4.56 -16.31
N PHE A 89 -12.86 -4.92 -15.15
CA PHE A 89 -12.53 -3.93 -14.10
C PHE A 89 -11.64 -2.78 -14.60
N VAL A 90 -10.56 -3.11 -15.32
CA VAL A 90 -9.58 -2.09 -15.78
C VAL A 90 -10.23 -1.11 -16.78
N GLU A 91 -11.04 -1.63 -17.69
CA GLU A 91 -11.77 -0.80 -18.67
C GLU A 91 -12.82 0.08 -17.99
N GLY A 92 -13.60 -0.52 -17.06
CA GLY A 92 -14.62 0.21 -16.32
C GLY A 92 -14.02 1.27 -15.38
N LEU A 93 -12.86 0.98 -14.75
CA LEU A 93 -12.12 1.96 -13.94
C LEU A 93 -11.66 3.16 -14.79
N ARG A 94 -11.06 2.90 -15.96
CA ARG A 94 -10.64 3.96 -16.88
C ARG A 94 -11.81 4.81 -17.32
N GLU A 95 -12.94 4.17 -17.67
CA GLU A 95 -14.14 4.88 -18.09
C GLU A 95 -14.73 5.71 -16.93
N ALA A 96 -14.79 5.19 -15.71
CA ALA A 96 -15.22 5.96 -14.54
C ALA A 96 -14.32 7.17 -14.30
N MET A 97 -12.99 6.96 -14.27
CA MET A 97 -12.02 8.05 -14.12
C MET A 97 -12.14 9.10 -15.21
N ARG A 98 -12.41 8.68 -16.46
CA ARG A 98 -12.59 9.59 -17.60
C ARG A 98 -13.85 10.43 -17.47
N ARG A 99 -14.95 9.87 -16.93
CA ARG A 99 -16.24 10.58 -16.77
C ARG A 99 -16.29 11.51 -15.57
N ILE A 100 -15.48 11.31 -14.54
CA ILE A 100 -15.48 12.15 -13.35
C ILE A 100 -14.53 13.33 -13.58
N GLU A 101 -15.03 14.56 -13.39
CA GLU A 101 -14.26 15.79 -13.37
C GLU A 101 -14.58 16.57 -12.09
N LEU A 102 -13.59 16.68 -11.21
CA LEU A 102 -13.72 17.43 -9.97
C LEU A 102 -13.20 18.85 -10.20
N LEU A 103 -14.07 19.84 -9.97
CA LEU A 103 -13.77 21.25 -10.17
C LEU A 103 -13.48 21.89 -8.80
N PRO A 104 -12.22 22.11 -8.42
CA PRO A 104 -11.89 22.75 -7.15
C PRO A 104 -12.26 24.23 -7.17
N GLU A 105 -12.78 24.75 -6.06
CA GLU A 105 -12.85 26.19 -5.83
C GLU A 105 -11.42 26.81 -5.85
N PRO A 106 -11.28 28.10 -6.15
CA PRO A 106 -9.95 28.75 -6.24
C PRO A 106 -9.05 28.50 -5.02
N GLU A 107 -9.64 28.45 -3.83
CA GLU A 107 -8.93 28.18 -2.58
C GLU A 107 -8.47 26.72 -2.45
N ALA A 108 -9.16 25.80 -3.11
CA ALA A 108 -8.82 24.38 -3.15
C ALA A 108 -7.83 24.02 -4.27
N ALA A 109 -7.63 24.91 -5.25
CA ALA A 109 -6.77 24.64 -6.41
C ALA A 109 -5.30 24.40 -6.02
N SER A 110 -4.84 24.99 -4.92
CA SER A 110 -3.48 24.80 -4.38
C SER A 110 -3.30 23.52 -3.53
N LEU A 111 -4.39 22.79 -3.25
CA LEU A 111 -4.31 21.55 -2.47
C LEU A 111 -3.68 20.43 -3.30
N PRO A 112 -2.98 19.48 -2.65
CA PRO A 112 -2.35 18.37 -3.35
C PRO A 112 -3.35 17.48 -4.11
N PRO A 113 -2.94 16.82 -5.20
CA PRO A 113 -3.81 16.03 -6.08
C PRO A 113 -4.60 14.91 -5.37
N ILE A 114 -4.13 14.43 -4.23
CA ILE A 114 -4.86 13.44 -3.41
C ILE A 114 -6.26 13.91 -3.01
N THR A 115 -6.50 15.22 -2.93
CA THR A 115 -7.83 15.78 -2.64
C THR A 115 -8.83 15.58 -3.79
N ARG A 116 -8.34 15.24 -4.98
CA ARG A 116 -9.10 14.94 -6.20
C ARG A 116 -8.77 13.56 -6.70
N SER A 117 -9.01 12.53 -5.87
CA SER A 117 -8.56 11.18 -6.20
C SER A 117 -9.54 10.11 -5.74
N LEU A 118 -9.39 8.93 -6.32
CA LEU A 118 -9.91 7.67 -5.80
C LEU A 118 -8.90 7.11 -4.80
N LEU A 119 -9.37 6.75 -3.60
CA LEU A 119 -8.53 6.16 -2.55
C LEU A 119 -8.92 4.72 -2.30
N GLY A 120 -7.96 3.86 -2.02
CA GLY A 120 -8.27 2.47 -1.68
C GLY A 120 -7.13 1.49 -1.82
N TRP A 121 -7.46 0.28 -2.21
CA TRP A 121 -6.52 -0.84 -2.32
C TRP A 121 -6.83 -1.73 -3.51
N LEU A 122 -5.81 -2.39 -4.04
CA LEU A 122 -5.90 -3.40 -5.08
C LEU A 122 -5.11 -4.63 -4.64
N GLY A 123 -5.74 -5.81 -4.63
CA GLY A 123 -5.11 -7.06 -4.20
C GLY A 123 -4.16 -7.65 -5.24
N HIS A 124 -3.32 -8.59 -4.83
CA HIS A 124 -2.32 -9.24 -5.68
C HIS A 124 -2.90 -9.86 -6.96
N GLY A 125 -4.11 -10.43 -6.89
CA GLY A 125 -4.78 -11.04 -8.05
C GLY A 125 -5.06 -10.08 -9.21
N MET A 126 -5.04 -8.76 -8.96
CA MET A 126 -5.17 -7.73 -10.01
C MET A 126 -4.06 -7.82 -11.06
N ALA A 127 -2.91 -8.42 -10.72
CA ALA A 127 -1.83 -8.64 -11.67
C ALA A 127 -2.26 -9.44 -12.92
N GLY A 128 -3.22 -10.37 -12.76
CA GLY A 128 -3.79 -11.13 -13.87
C GLY A 128 -4.69 -10.31 -14.79
N LEU A 129 -5.24 -9.18 -14.29
CA LEU A 129 -6.02 -8.24 -15.12
C LEU A 129 -5.13 -7.20 -15.80
N PHE A 130 -4.06 -6.76 -15.13
CA PHE A 130 -3.10 -5.81 -15.69
C PHE A 130 -2.16 -6.45 -16.73
N SER A 131 -1.86 -7.75 -16.58
CA SER A 131 -0.96 -8.48 -17.47
C SER A 131 -1.64 -9.75 -17.98
N PRO A 132 -2.10 -9.78 -19.25
CA PRO A 132 -2.75 -10.96 -19.82
C PRO A 132 -1.90 -12.23 -19.73
N GLU A 133 -0.58 -12.09 -19.72
CA GLU A 133 0.37 -13.20 -19.58
C GLU A 133 0.28 -13.89 -18.22
N LEU A 134 -0.20 -13.18 -17.19
CA LEU A 134 -0.39 -13.71 -15.83
C LEU A 134 -1.81 -14.24 -15.59
N ALA A 135 -2.75 -14.03 -16.52
CA ALA A 135 -4.17 -14.39 -16.33
C ALA A 135 -4.38 -15.90 -16.07
N ALA A 136 -3.52 -16.75 -16.60
CA ALA A 136 -3.59 -18.19 -16.33
C ALA A 136 -3.16 -18.56 -14.90
N ALA A 137 -2.14 -17.87 -14.37
CA ALA A 137 -1.63 -18.06 -13.02
C ALA A 137 -2.47 -17.34 -11.95
N LEU A 138 -3.01 -16.19 -12.30
CA LEU A 138 -3.84 -15.34 -11.46
C LEU A 138 -5.18 -15.06 -12.17
N PRO A 139 -6.09 -16.03 -12.17
CA PRO A 139 -7.36 -15.90 -12.89
C PRO A 139 -8.24 -14.80 -12.29
N PRO A 140 -9.16 -14.20 -13.08
CA PRO A 140 -10.00 -13.07 -12.67
C PRO A 140 -10.74 -13.28 -11.34
N ARG A 141 -11.12 -14.52 -11.00
CA ARG A 141 -11.77 -14.87 -9.73
C ARG A 141 -10.91 -14.54 -8.47
N GLN A 142 -9.61 -14.33 -8.64
CA GLN A 142 -8.70 -13.96 -7.55
C GLN A 142 -8.49 -12.43 -7.49
N ALA A 143 -8.97 -11.69 -8.48
CA ALA A 143 -8.84 -10.24 -8.52
C ALA A 143 -9.86 -9.62 -7.58
N GLU A 144 -9.38 -8.87 -6.62
CA GLU A 144 -10.19 -8.11 -5.66
C GLU A 144 -9.53 -6.75 -5.37
N GLY A 145 -10.33 -5.78 -5.04
CA GLY A 145 -9.89 -4.43 -4.70
C GLY A 145 -11.07 -3.49 -4.59
N MET A 146 -10.83 -2.32 -4.04
CA MET A 146 -11.83 -1.27 -3.95
C MET A 146 -11.16 0.10 -3.98
N LEU A 147 -11.68 0.98 -4.83
CA LEU A 147 -11.30 2.37 -4.94
C LEU A 147 -12.53 3.23 -4.67
N CYS A 148 -12.42 4.22 -3.82
CA CYS A 148 -13.53 5.04 -3.34
C CYS A 148 -13.31 6.50 -3.69
N LEU A 149 -14.35 7.19 -4.16
CA LEU A 149 -14.41 8.64 -4.22
C LEU A 149 -15.09 9.14 -2.95
N PRO A 150 -14.38 9.85 -2.06
CA PRO A 150 -14.99 10.38 -0.86
C PRO A 150 -15.90 11.59 -1.17
N GLY A 151 -17.05 11.66 -0.54
CA GLY A 151 -17.88 12.85 -0.49
C GLY A 151 -17.30 13.93 0.42
N THR A 152 -16.57 13.50 1.45
CA THR A 152 -15.81 14.36 2.37
C THR A 152 -14.39 13.82 2.55
N LEU A 153 -13.40 14.67 2.31
CA LEU A 153 -11.99 14.39 2.56
C LEU A 153 -11.42 15.48 3.47
N MET A 154 -10.69 15.06 4.49
CA MET A 154 -9.99 15.94 5.40
C MET A 154 -8.49 15.77 5.20
N LEU A 155 -7.82 16.86 4.83
CA LEU A 155 -6.38 16.94 4.66
C LEU A 155 -5.77 17.65 5.88
N PHE A 156 -5.12 16.88 6.73
CA PHE A 156 -4.40 17.41 7.87
C PHE A 156 -2.99 17.84 7.45
N ASP A 157 -2.68 19.13 7.57
CA ASP A 157 -1.35 19.68 7.28
C ASP A 157 -0.57 19.82 8.60
N HIS A 158 0.31 18.86 8.86
CA HIS A 158 1.12 18.81 10.08
C HIS A 158 2.10 19.98 10.22
N LEU A 159 2.52 20.59 9.09
CA LEU A 159 3.46 21.70 9.12
C LEU A 159 2.81 22.98 9.69
N TYR A 160 1.54 23.20 9.37
CA TYR A 160 0.81 24.40 9.76
C TYR A 160 -0.27 24.16 10.82
N ASN A 161 -0.39 22.91 11.33
CA ASN A 161 -1.43 22.52 12.30
C ASN A 161 -2.82 22.99 11.88
N ARG A 162 -3.19 22.74 10.64
CA ARG A 162 -4.47 23.12 10.06
C ARG A 162 -5.08 21.97 9.28
N LEU A 163 -6.40 22.02 9.14
CA LEU A 163 -7.20 21.02 8.47
C LEU A 163 -7.94 21.66 7.29
N ALA A 164 -7.76 21.12 6.09
CA ALA A 164 -8.62 21.44 4.97
C ALA A 164 -9.71 20.36 4.86
N GLN A 165 -10.95 20.74 5.11
CA GLN A 165 -12.11 19.90 4.81
C GLN A 165 -12.55 20.17 3.38
N VAL A 166 -12.40 19.19 2.51
CA VAL A 166 -12.82 19.21 1.09
C VAL A 166 -14.07 18.37 0.95
N SER A 167 -15.14 18.95 0.40
CA SER A 167 -16.42 18.25 0.28
C SER A 167 -16.99 18.38 -1.14
N LEU A 168 -17.66 17.35 -1.62
CA LEU A 168 -18.39 17.35 -2.89
C LEU A 168 -19.80 18.02 -2.77
N GLY A 169 -20.12 18.57 -1.64
CA GLY A 169 -21.40 19.20 -1.33
C GLY A 169 -21.27 20.11 -0.13
N GLU A 170 -22.30 20.15 0.71
CA GLU A 170 -22.26 20.92 1.95
C GLU A 170 -21.26 20.32 2.95
N HIS A 171 -20.58 21.21 3.70
CA HIS A 171 -19.65 20.77 4.74
C HIS A 171 -20.42 20.19 5.93
N ARG A 172 -20.06 18.97 6.31
CA ARG A 172 -20.57 18.35 7.54
C ARG A 172 -19.72 18.79 8.74
N PRO A 173 -20.33 18.91 9.93
CA PRO A 173 -19.57 19.13 11.15
C PRO A 173 -18.58 17.97 11.37
N VAL A 174 -17.36 18.32 11.75
CA VAL A 174 -16.31 17.37 12.12
C VAL A 174 -15.89 17.69 13.54
N ALA A 175 -15.88 16.68 14.40
CA ALA A 175 -15.42 16.78 15.78
C ALA A 175 -14.54 15.56 16.10
N GLY A 176 -13.43 15.81 16.76
CA GLY A 176 -12.57 14.75 17.28
C GLY A 176 -13.20 14.03 18.47
N ALA A 177 -12.89 12.76 18.63
CA ALA A 177 -13.21 11.98 19.81
C ALA A 177 -11.94 11.39 20.40
N HIS A 178 -11.89 11.27 21.74
CA HIS A 178 -10.73 10.77 22.46
C HIS A 178 -11.11 9.52 23.24
N ALA A 179 -10.24 8.51 23.23
CA ALA A 179 -10.35 7.32 24.05
C ALA A 179 -9.16 7.28 25.03
N SER A 180 -9.40 6.83 26.28
CA SER A 180 -8.33 6.62 27.23
C SER A 180 -7.40 5.48 26.82
N LEU A 181 -6.18 5.42 27.36
CA LEU A 181 -5.24 4.33 27.10
C LEU A 181 -5.80 2.99 27.57
N ASP A 182 -6.50 2.95 28.70
CA ASP A 182 -7.11 1.74 29.24
C ASP A 182 -8.24 1.22 28.33
N GLU A 183 -9.07 2.12 27.79
CA GLU A 183 -10.09 1.77 26.80
C GLU A 183 -9.47 1.21 25.50
N VAL A 184 -8.35 1.76 25.07
CA VAL A 184 -7.60 1.27 23.89
C VAL A 184 -7.09 -0.15 24.13
N GLN A 185 -6.48 -0.40 25.29
CA GLN A 185 -5.95 -1.73 25.61
C GLN A 185 -7.05 -2.77 25.79
N ALA A 186 -8.16 -2.41 26.44
CA ALA A 186 -9.29 -3.30 26.65
C ALA A 186 -10.00 -3.73 25.34
N SER A 187 -9.94 -2.89 24.30
CA SER A 187 -10.61 -3.16 23.02
C SER A 187 -9.71 -3.84 21.98
N ALA A 188 -8.43 -4.09 22.27
CA ALA A 188 -7.52 -4.74 21.33
C ALA A 188 -7.99 -6.15 20.93
N GLY A 189 -8.60 -6.92 21.85
CA GLY A 189 -9.32 -8.16 21.55
C GLY A 189 -8.51 -9.21 20.78
N LEU A 190 -7.18 -9.20 20.90
CA LEU A 190 -6.33 -10.29 20.44
C LEU A 190 -6.43 -11.40 21.50
N ASP A 191 -7.16 -12.44 21.17
CA ASP A 191 -7.18 -13.65 22.01
C ASP A 191 -5.79 -14.27 22.06
N GLU A 192 -5.45 -14.93 23.20
CA GLU A 192 -4.30 -15.83 23.25
C GLU A 192 -4.50 -17.10 22.39
N GLY A 193 -5.42 -17.01 21.44
CA GLY A 193 -5.81 -18.07 20.53
C GLY A 193 -4.67 -18.55 19.62
N MET A 194 -4.76 -19.80 19.20
CA MET A 194 -3.75 -20.37 18.28
C MET A 194 -3.79 -19.66 16.93
N VAL A 195 -2.67 -19.01 16.60
CA VAL A 195 -2.42 -18.52 15.24
C VAL A 195 -2.37 -19.72 14.28
N GLN A 196 -3.17 -19.66 13.23
CA GLN A 196 -3.22 -20.68 12.18
C GLN A 196 -2.41 -20.20 10.98
N ALA A 197 -1.49 -21.05 10.51
CA ALA A 197 -0.78 -20.82 9.24
C ALA A 197 -1.49 -21.58 8.12
N SER A 198 -1.54 -21.01 6.91
CA SER A 198 -2.14 -21.64 5.73
C SER A 198 -1.41 -22.92 5.26
N MET A 199 -0.20 -23.13 5.77
CA MET A 199 0.58 -24.34 5.52
C MET A 199 1.50 -24.68 6.69
N SER A 200 1.90 -25.97 6.76
CA SER A 200 2.86 -26.45 7.76
C SER A 200 4.32 -26.12 7.34
N GLU A 201 5.25 -26.23 8.31
CA GLU A 201 6.70 -26.16 8.03
C GLU A 201 7.11 -27.10 6.89
N ALA A 202 6.69 -28.36 6.96
CA ALA A 202 7.03 -29.36 5.92
C ALA A 202 6.50 -28.93 4.53
N GLY A 203 5.27 -28.37 4.48
CA GLY A 203 4.69 -27.86 3.25
C GLY A 203 5.47 -26.67 2.68
N TYR A 204 5.88 -25.73 3.51
CA TYR A 204 6.68 -24.58 3.08
C TYR A 204 8.08 -24.99 2.62
N ARG A 205 8.75 -25.87 3.35
CA ARG A 205 10.08 -26.39 2.97
C ARG A 205 10.03 -27.11 1.62
N GLU A 206 8.97 -27.86 1.35
CA GLU A 206 8.74 -28.48 0.03
C GLU A 206 8.58 -27.44 -1.09
N ILE A 207 7.84 -26.34 -0.82
CA ILE A 207 7.73 -25.22 -1.77
C ILE A 207 9.11 -24.63 -2.07
N VAL A 208 9.90 -24.34 -1.02
CA VAL A 208 11.26 -23.79 -1.18
C VAL A 208 12.13 -24.73 -2.01
N ARG A 209 12.10 -26.04 -1.74
CA ARG A 209 12.85 -27.05 -2.49
C ARG A 209 12.48 -27.06 -3.97
N ARG A 210 11.18 -27.08 -4.30
CA ARG A 210 10.69 -27.02 -5.69
C ARG A 210 11.08 -25.73 -6.40
N ILE A 211 11.04 -24.61 -5.71
CA ILE A 211 11.53 -23.34 -6.26
C ILE A 211 13.03 -23.46 -6.56
N LYS A 212 13.85 -23.93 -5.62
CA LYS A 212 15.30 -24.09 -5.82
C LYS A 212 15.63 -24.98 -7.03
N GLU A 213 14.91 -26.08 -7.24
CA GLU A 213 15.06 -26.94 -8.42
C GLU A 213 14.88 -26.17 -9.74
N LYS A 214 13.89 -25.25 -9.77
CA LYS A 214 13.63 -24.39 -10.93
C LYS A 214 14.69 -23.29 -11.08
N LEU A 215 15.14 -22.71 -9.96
CA LEU A 215 16.23 -21.73 -9.96
C LEU A 215 17.53 -22.33 -10.50
N HIS A 216 17.86 -23.60 -10.13
CA HIS A 216 19.03 -24.32 -10.66
C HIS A 216 18.95 -24.58 -12.17
N LYS A 217 17.73 -24.71 -12.73
CA LYS A 217 17.49 -24.80 -14.17
C LYS A 217 17.55 -23.44 -14.89
N GLY A 218 17.77 -22.33 -14.16
CA GLY A 218 17.85 -20.99 -14.72
C GLY A 218 16.46 -20.39 -15.06
N GLU A 219 15.34 -20.96 -14.58
CA GLU A 219 14.00 -20.46 -14.90
C GLU A 219 13.68 -19.12 -14.21
N ALA A 220 14.32 -18.86 -13.05
CA ALA A 220 14.27 -17.58 -12.34
C ALA A 220 15.53 -17.37 -11.49
N ILE A 221 15.73 -16.15 -11.00
CA ILE A 221 16.83 -15.76 -10.11
C ILE A 221 16.36 -15.77 -8.65
N GLN A 222 15.14 -15.30 -8.42
CA GLN A 222 14.50 -15.21 -7.12
C GLN A 222 13.00 -15.40 -7.25
N VAL A 223 12.41 -16.09 -6.28
CA VAL A 223 10.94 -16.20 -6.13
C VAL A 223 10.59 -15.89 -4.68
N VAL A 224 9.47 -15.22 -4.43
CA VAL A 224 9.00 -14.87 -3.08
C VAL A 224 7.71 -15.63 -2.77
N PRO A 225 7.78 -16.88 -2.28
CA PRO A 225 6.63 -17.58 -1.75
C PRO A 225 6.20 -16.95 -0.43
N SER A 226 4.91 -17.12 -0.07
CA SER A 226 4.34 -16.51 1.12
C SER A 226 3.43 -17.47 1.89
N VAL A 227 3.23 -17.17 3.17
CA VAL A 227 2.34 -17.90 4.08
C VAL A 227 1.38 -16.92 4.72
N ARG A 228 0.09 -17.24 4.66
CA ARG A 228 -0.95 -16.53 5.37
C ARG A 228 -1.09 -17.05 6.78
N PHE A 229 -1.24 -16.14 7.71
CA PHE A 229 -1.56 -16.41 9.10
C PHE A 229 -2.93 -15.83 9.42
N SER A 230 -3.62 -16.43 10.37
CA SER A 230 -4.92 -15.94 10.82
C SER A 230 -5.24 -16.40 12.23
N GLU A 231 -6.08 -15.62 12.89
CA GLU A 231 -6.68 -15.94 14.20
C GLU A 231 -8.12 -15.43 14.26
N SER A 232 -8.92 -15.94 15.20
CA SER A 232 -10.24 -15.39 15.48
C SER A 232 -10.11 -13.98 16.02
N PHE A 233 -11.02 -13.10 15.65
CA PHE A 233 -10.95 -11.69 16.03
C PHE A 233 -12.33 -11.11 16.29
N SER A 234 -12.53 -10.59 17.49
CA SER A 234 -13.75 -9.91 17.93
C SER A 234 -13.51 -8.49 18.44
N GLY A 235 -12.24 -8.04 18.42
CA GLY A 235 -11.83 -6.73 18.91
C GLY A 235 -12.06 -5.60 17.92
N ASP A 236 -11.53 -4.41 18.24
CA ASP A 236 -11.55 -3.24 17.37
C ASP A 236 -10.27 -3.14 16.54
N ALA A 237 -10.40 -3.23 15.22
CA ALA A 237 -9.27 -3.16 14.30
C ALA A 237 -8.56 -1.79 14.32
N LEU A 238 -9.27 -0.69 14.63
CA LEU A 238 -8.64 0.64 14.76
C LEU A 238 -7.69 0.68 15.95
N THR A 239 -8.05 0.01 17.01
CA THR A 239 -7.17 -0.15 18.17
C THR A 239 -5.88 -0.89 17.82
N LEU A 240 -5.97 -1.99 17.06
CA LEU A 240 -4.78 -2.69 16.57
C LEU A 240 -3.90 -1.80 15.69
N TYR A 241 -4.53 -1.01 14.81
CA TYR A 241 -3.81 -0.04 13.99
C TYR A 241 -3.08 1.01 14.83
N ARG A 242 -3.73 1.55 15.89
CA ARG A 242 -3.13 2.56 16.79
C ARG A 242 -1.87 2.01 17.48
N LEU A 243 -1.91 0.77 17.95
CA LEU A 243 -0.77 0.10 18.55
C LEU A 243 0.36 -0.10 17.53
N MET A 244 0.04 -0.66 16.36
CA MET A 244 1.01 -0.89 15.29
C MET A 244 1.65 0.41 14.79
N ARG A 245 0.87 1.47 14.62
CA ARG A 245 1.32 2.80 14.20
C ARG A 245 2.42 3.35 15.11
N SER A 246 2.29 3.14 16.41
CA SER A 246 3.28 3.56 17.41
C SER A 246 4.51 2.66 17.43
N ALA A 247 4.32 1.36 17.24
CA ALA A 247 5.41 0.37 17.30
C ALA A 247 6.27 0.33 16.03
N SER A 248 5.68 0.63 14.87
CA SER A 248 6.33 0.48 13.57
C SER A 248 5.93 1.60 12.60
N PRO A 249 6.29 2.87 12.86
CA PRO A 249 6.00 3.97 11.95
C PRO A 249 6.69 3.75 10.61
N SER A 250 5.99 4.08 9.50
CA SER A 250 6.44 3.83 8.13
C SER A 250 5.87 4.88 7.16
N PRO A 251 6.43 5.02 5.94
CA PRO A 251 5.95 5.98 4.95
C PRO A 251 4.49 5.80 4.53
N TYR A 252 4.00 4.57 4.50
CA TYR A 252 2.62 4.25 4.12
C TYR A 252 1.90 3.58 5.28
N MET A 253 1.36 4.36 6.20
CA MET A 253 0.46 3.89 7.25
C MET A 253 -0.98 4.11 6.80
N PHE A 254 -1.83 3.13 7.01
CA PHE A 254 -3.20 3.21 6.56
C PHE A 254 -4.15 2.40 7.42
N PHE A 255 -5.38 2.90 7.50
CA PHE A 255 -6.53 2.18 8.03
C PHE A 255 -7.72 2.40 7.07
N MET A 256 -8.34 1.34 6.61
CA MET A 256 -9.47 1.37 5.68
C MET A 256 -10.59 0.48 6.21
N ARG A 257 -11.70 1.08 6.62
CA ARG A 257 -12.93 0.37 6.97
C ARG A 257 -13.87 0.46 5.77
N LEU A 258 -14.01 -0.64 5.03
CA LEU A 258 -14.75 -0.71 3.78
C LEU A 258 -15.78 -1.84 3.84
N PRO A 259 -16.83 -1.83 2.99
CA PRO A 259 -17.82 -2.90 2.95
C PRO A 259 -17.17 -4.28 2.80
N GLY A 260 -17.40 -5.15 3.79
CA GLY A 260 -16.94 -6.55 3.77
C GLY A 260 -15.48 -6.77 4.15
N ILE A 261 -14.68 -5.72 4.37
CA ILE A 261 -13.27 -5.85 4.77
C ILE A 261 -12.78 -4.61 5.54
N THR A 262 -11.99 -4.84 6.56
CA THR A 262 -11.19 -3.77 7.18
C THR A 262 -9.71 -4.10 6.96
N LEU A 263 -8.96 -3.16 6.37
CA LEU A 263 -7.52 -3.29 6.16
C LEU A 263 -6.78 -2.25 6.98
N PHE A 264 -5.62 -2.64 7.53
CA PHE A 264 -4.71 -1.69 8.14
C PHE A 264 -3.26 -2.19 8.01
N GLY A 265 -2.34 -1.25 8.00
CA GLY A 265 -0.95 -1.62 7.76
C GLY A 265 0.01 -0.45 7.96
N SER A 266 1.31 -0.80 7.95
CA SER A 266 2.44 0.12 8.03
C SER A 266 3.52 -0.33 7.05
N SER A 267 3.32 0.02 5.76
CA SER A 267 4.22 -0.38 4.69
C SER A 267 5.41 0.58 4.56
N PRO A 268 6.63 0.04 4.48
CA PRO A 268 7.83 0.85 4.31
C PRO A 268 8.11 1.22 2.84
N GLU A 269 7.43 0.61 1.87
CA GLU A 269 7.88 0.61 0.48
C GLU A 269 6.83 1.14 -0.49
N ALA A 270 7.19 2.16 -1.26
CA ALA A 270 6.41 2.63 -2.40
C ALA A 270 6.33 1.54 -3.48
N MET A 271 5.16 1.37 -4.09
CA MET A 271 5.04 0.59 -5.32
C MET A 271 5.42 1.44 -6.53
N VAL A 272 4.74 2.56 -6.71
CA VAL A 272 5.06 3.57 -7.72
C VAL A 272 4.37 4.88 -7.37
N GLN A 273 5.02 5.98 -7.73
CA GLN A 273 4.48 7.33 -7.64
C GLN A 273 4.51 7.99 -9.00
N CYS A 274 3.50 8.81 -9.29
CA CYS A 274 3.47 9.68 -10.44
C CYS A 274 2.96 11.06 -10.01
N SER A 275 3.70 12.10 -10.29
CA SER A 275 3.32 13.47 -9.99
C SER A 275 3.49 14.34 -11.22
N GLY A 276 2.38 14.77 -11.82
CA GLY A 276 2.41 15.55 -13.06
C GLY A 276 3.13 14.83 -14.20
N GLY A 277 2.94 13.50 -14.32
CA GLY A 277 3.61 12.69 -15.33
C GLY A 277 5.08 12.35 -14.99
N ARG A 278 5.64 12.80 -13.88
CA ARG A 278 6.95 12.34 -13.39
C ARG A 278 6.78 11.09 -12.55
N LEU A 279 7.33 9.99 -13.04
CA LEU A 279 7.32 8.67 -12.39
C LEU A 279 8.47 8.55 -11.40
N LEU A 280 8.24 7.82 -10.30
CA LEU A 280 9.27 7.47 -9.31
C LEU A 280 9.03 6.04 -8.79
N ILE A 281 10.09 5.25 -8.75
CA ILE A 281 10.20 4.00 -7.99
C ILE A 281 11.40 4.15 -7.06
N ALA A 282 11.21 3.80 -5.78
CA ALA A 282 12.27 3.87 -4.76
C ALA A 282 12.47 2.49 -4.13
N PRO A 283 13.26 1.58 -4.75
CA PRO A 283 13.53 0.27 -4.19
C PRO A 283 14.32 0.38 -2.90
N ILE A 284 13.89 -0.41 -1.91
CA ILE A 284 14.52 -0.54 -0.61
C ILE A 284 15.05 -1.97 -0.48
N ALA A 285 16.37 -2.15 -0.30
CA ALA A 285 16.94 -3.45 -0.01
C ALA A 285 18.25 -3.30 0.74
N GLY A 286 18.56 -4.29 1.57
CA GLY A 286 19.65 -4.18 2.52
C GLY A 286 19.22 -3.47 3.80
N SER A 287 19.43 -4.12 4.93
CA SER A 287 18.98 -3.58 6.21
C SER A 287 19.99 -3.90 7.32
N ARG A 288 20.22 -2.94 8.20
CA ARG A 288 20.99 -3.10 9.44
C ARG A 288 20.27 -2.37 10.56
N CYS A 289 20.38 -2.91 11.79
CA CYS A 289 19.93 -2.17 12.97
C CYS A 289 20.79 -0.91 13.14
N ARG A 290 20.24 0.10 13.80
CA ARG A 290 20.96 1.32 14.18
C ARG A 290 22.04 0.99 15.22
N GLY A 291 23.15 1.72 15.15
CA GLY A 291 24.20 1.67 16.16
C GLY A 291 23.78 2.32 17.47
N ARG A 292 24.41 1.92 18.57
CA ARG A 292 24.20 2.50 19.91
C ARG A 292 24.93 3.83 20.11
N SER A 293 25.87 4.15 19.22
CA SER A 293 26.57 5.42 19.15
C SER A 293 26.69 5.88 17.71
N VAL A 294 27.01 7.17 17.51
CA VAL A 294 27.21 7.73 16.15
C VAL A 294 28.31 6.96 15.40
N ALA A 295 29.43 6.66 16.06
CA ALA A 295 30.55 5.94 15.44
C ALA A 295 30.16 4.48 15.05
N GLU A 296 29.39 3.78 15.89
CA GLU A 296 28.87 2.45 15.58
C GLU A 296 27.88 2.50 14.43
N ASP A 297 27.00 3.51 14.40
CA ASP A 297 26.02 3.71 13.35
C ASP A 297 26.67 3.98 11.97
N GLU A 298 27.72 4.79 11.96
CA GLU A 298 28.53 5.02 10.74
C GLU A 298 29.24 3.75 10.27
N ALA A 299 29.88 3.01 11.17
CA ALA A 299 30.53 1.75 10.83
C ALA A 299 29.55 0.70 10.28
N LEU A 300 28.32 0.62 10.84
CA LEU A 300 27.28 -0.25 10.33
C LEU A 300 26.76 0.18 8.95
N ALA A 301 26.68 1.48 8.69
CA ALA A 301 26.31 2.02 7.38
C ALA A 301 27.37 1.70 6.32
N GLU A 302 28.65 1.89 6.65
CA GLU A 302 29.78 1.53 5.77
C GLU A 302 29.79 0.01 5.50
N ALA A 303 29.62 -0.81 6.53
CA ALA A 303 29.54 -2.26 6.38
C ALA A 303 28.37 -2.69 5.49
N LEU A 304 27.21 -2.01 5.58
CA LEU A 304 26.04 -2.26 4.71
C LEU A 304 26.36 -1.91 3.26
N LEU A 305 27.00 -0.76 3.01
CA LEU A 305 27.43 -0.33 1.67
C LEU A 305 28.52 -1.23 1.06
N ALA A 306 29.36 -1.82 1.90
CA ALA A 306 30.44 -2.71 1.46
C ALA A 306 29.99 -4.16 1.23
N ASP A 307 28.82 -4.57 1.76
CA ASP A 307 28.34 -5.95 1.67
C ASP A 307 27.97 -6.32 0.22
N PRO A 308 28.73 -7.24 -0.44
CA PRO A 308 28.50 -7.56 -1.84
C PRO A 308 27.17 -8.24 -2.09
N HIS A 309 26.62 -8.99 -1.13
CA HIS A 309 25.33 -9.66 -1.26
C HIS A 309 24.18 -8.67 -1.19
N GLU A 310 24.23 -7.70 -0.28
CA GLU A 310 23.22 -6.66 -0.16
C GLU A 310 23.26 -5.73 -1.39
N ARG A 311 24.44 -5.37 -1.87
CA ARG A 311 24.63 -4.61 -3.11
C ARG A 311 24.04 -5.32 -4.33
N ALA A 312 24.35 -6.61 -4.51
CA ALA A 312 23.84 -7.40 -5.64
C ALA A 312 22.31 -7.50 -5.59
N ARG A 313 21.75 -7.73 -4.40
CA ARG A 313 20.31 -7.74 -4.17
C ARG A 313 19.67 -6.40 -4.53
N HIS A 314 20.27 -5.32 -4.08
CA HIS A 314 19.75 -3.98 -4.34
C HIS A 314 19.82 -3.63 -5.83
N MET A 315 20.94 -3.90 -6.50
CA MET A 315 21.07 -3.70 -7.95
C MET A 315 20.01 -4.45 -8.75
N MET A 316 19.70 -5.69 -8.37
CA MET A 316 18.61 -6.46 -9.01
C MET A 316 17.26 -5.73 -8.94
N LEU A 317 16.93 -5.09 -7.80
CA LEU A 317 15.68 -4.32 -7.68
C LEU A 317 15.75 -2.99 -8.45
N VAL A 318 16.92 -2.36 -8.50
CA VAL A 318 17.13 -1.15 -9.34
C VAL A 318 16.93 -1.48 -10.82
N ASP A 319 17.51 -2.56 -11.31
CA ASP A 319 17.35 -2.97 -12.72
C ASP A 319 15.90 -3.35 -13.04
N LEU A 320 15.21 -3.99 -12.09
CA LEU A 320 13.78 -4.27 -12.23
C LEU A 320 12.97 -2.98 -12.31
N GLY A 321 13.20 -2.01 -11.42
CA GLY A 321 12.53 -0.71 -11.45
C GLY A 321 12.79 0.07 -12.75
N ARG A 322 14.04 0.05 -13.25
CA ARG A 322 14.37 0.62 -14.57
C ARG A 322 13.61 -0.05 -15.71
N SER A 323 13.52 -1.38 -15.69
CA SER A 323 12.75 -2.15 -16.68
C SER A 323 11.26 -1.83 -16.61
N ASP A 324 10.71 -1.68 -15.40
CA ASP A 324 9.29 -1.39 -15.18
C ASP A 324 8.92 0.00 -15.71
N LEU A 325 9.69 1.01 -15.32
CA LEU A 325 9.47 2.37 -15.84
C LEU A 325 9.74 2.45 -17.35
N GLY A 326 10.75 1.75 -17.86
CA GLY A 326 11.12 1.75 -19.28
C GLY A 326 9.98 1.36 -20.22
N ARG A 327 9.01 0.57 -19.74
CA ARG A 327 7.84 0.17 -20.56
C ARG A 327 6.87 1.31 -20.85
N ILE A 328 6.80 2.29 -19.94
CA ILE A 328 5.82 3.39 -19.97
C ILE A 328 6.47 4.77 -20.08
N ALA A 329 7.79 4.82 -19.97
CA ALA A 329 8.55 6.06 -20.00
C ALA A 329 8.61 6.67 -21.43
N ALA A 330 8.71 7.98 -21.50
CA ALA A 330 9.14 8.69 -22.69
C ALA A 330 10.58 8.24 -23.06
N PRO A 331 10.94 8.21 -24.35
CA PRO A 331 12.28 7.77 -24.77
C PRO A 331 13.39 8.51 -24.03
N ALA A 332 14.42 7.76 -23.62
CA ALA A 332 15.62 8.25 -22.94
C ALA A 332 15.36 9.03 -21.62
N SER A 333 14.17 8.87 -20.98
CA SER A 333 13.86 9.62 -19.76
C SER A 333 14.06 8.84 -18.46
N VAL A 334 14.42 7.54 -18.54
CA VAL A 334 14.68 6.73 -17.33
C VAL A 334 16.04 7.07 -16.75
N GLU A 335 16.07 7.54 -15.51
CA GLU A 335 17.25 7.99 -14.81
C GLU A 335 17.32 7.38 -13.41
N VAL A 336 18.54 7.09 -12.94
CA VAL A 336 18.80 6.71 -11.55
C VAL A 336 19.34 7.95 -10.84
N GLU A 337 18.47 8.71 -10.18
CA GLU A 337 18.83 9.96 -9.49
C GLU A 337 19.74 9.73 -8.29
N SER A 338 19.51 8.63 -7.57
CA SER A 338 20.30 8.23 -6.41
C SER A 338 20.46 6.73 -6.42
N LEU A 339 21.68 6.25 -6.21
CA LEU A 339 22.03 4.83 -6.20
C LEU A 339 22.65 4.46 -4.86
N MET A 340 22.05 3.49 -4.16
CA MET A 340 22.57 2.91 -2.91
C MET A 340 22.85 3.96 -1.81
N ALA A 341 21.96 4.91 -1.61
CA ALA A 341 22.02 5.79 -0.45
C ALA A 341 21.64 5.01 0.83
N VAL A 342 22.28 5.32 1.96
CA VAL A 342 21.88 4.79 3.27
C VAL A 342 20.87 5.73 3.89
N GLU A 343 19.62 5.31 3.96
CA GLU A 343 18.58 6.00 4.71
C GLU A 343 18.43 5.44 6.11
N ARG A 344 18.41 6.34 7.10
CA ARG A 344 18.37 6.02 8.53
C ARG A 344 16.98 6.29 9.10
N PHE A 345 16.31 5.23 9.53
CA PHE A 345 15.05 5.30 10.28
C PHE A 345 15.32 5.17 11.79
N SER A 346 14.30 5.24 12.60
CA SER A 346 14.44 5.24 14.07
C SER A 346 15.21 4.02 14.63
N GLN A 347 14.96 2.83 14.09
CA GLN A 347 15.54 1.57 14.60
C GLN A 347 16.38 0.81 13.59
N ILE A 348 16.33 1.17 12.31
CA ILE A 348 16.94 0.44 11.20
C ILE A 348 17.44 1.41 10.13
N MET A 349 18.49 1.04 9.43
CA MET A 349 18.95 1.71 8.22
C MET A 349 18.79 0.79 7.01
N HIS A 350 18.54 1.37 5.85
CA HIS A 350 18.34 0.66 4.59
C HIS A 350 19.21 1.24 3.47
N LEU A 351 19.52 0.39 2.48
CA LEU A 351 19.96 0.86 1.18
C LEU A 351 18.73 1.24 0.36
N THR A 352 18.75 2.45 -0.18
CA THR A 352 17.68 3.01 -1.03
C THR A 352 18.26 3.51 -2.35
N SER A 353 17.46 3.48 -3.39
CA SER A 353 17.74 4.13 -4.67
C SER A 353 16.50 4.83 -5.18
N ARG A 354 16.69 5.82 -6.06
CA ARG A 354 15.58 6.56 -6.68
C ARG A 354 15.71 6.46 -8.20
N ILE A 355 14.70 5.91 -8.82
CA ILE A 355 14.61 5.74 -10.26
C ILE A 355 13.44 6.59 -10.74
N THR A 356 13.70 7.52 -11.64
CA THR A 356 12.69 8.43 -12.18
C THR A 356 12.56 8.28 -13.69
N ALA A 357 11.41 8.70 -14.21
CA ALA A 357 11.17 8.81 -15.63
C ALA A 357 10.05 9.81 -15.90
N ARG A 358 9.89 10.23 -17.15
CA ARG A 358 8.70 10.93 -17.63
C ARG A 358 7.74 9.93 -18.25
N LEU A 359 6.46 10.00 -17.86
CA LEU A 359 5.41 9.19 -18.44
C LEU A 359 5.26 9.56 -19.92
N ARG A 360 5.11 8.55 -20.77
CA ARG A 360 4.81 8.75 -22.20
C ARG A 360 3.40 9.30 -22.36
N GLU A 361 3.23 10.20 -23.31
CA GLU A 361 1.92 10.80 -23.65
C GLU A 361 0.87 9.73 -23.99
N GLY A 362 -0.37 9.98 -23.62
CA GLY A 362 -1.51 9.11 -23.88
C GLY A 362 -1.66 7.93 -22.92
N LEU A 363 -0.75 7.76 -21.94
CA LEU A 363 -0.88 6.77 -20.89
C LEU A 363 -1.56 7.35 -19.66
N ASP A 364 -2.27 6.48 -18.91
CA ASP A 364 -3.03 6.84 -17.72
C ASP A 364 -2.51 6.15 -16.43
N ALA A 365 -3.19 6.39 -15.33
CA ALA A 365 -2.83 5.81 -14.04
C ALA A 365 -2.91 4.26 -14.02
N ALA A 366 -3.83 3.67 -14.80
CA ALA A 366 -3.92 2.21 -14.91
C ALA A 366 -2.73 1.62 -15.67
N ASP A 367 -2.21 2.33 -16.70
CA ASP A 367 -0.98 1.92 -17.39
C ASP A 367 0.24 1.98 -16.47
N VAL A 368 0.31 3.02 -15.63
CA VAL A 368 1.38 3.14 -14.62
C VAL A 368 1.33 1.96 -13.65
N LEU A 369 0.16 1.64 -13.10
CA LEU A 369 0.01 0.47 -12.22
C LEU A 369 0.36 -0.84 -12.95
N ALA A 370 -0.15 -1.06 -14.15
CA ALA A 370 0.11 -2.26 -14.93
C ALA A 370 1.61 -2.51 -15.18
N SER A 371 2.40 -1.44 -15.30
CA SER A 371 3.85 -1.55 -15.54
C SER A 371 4.61 -2.14 -14.35
N VAL A 372 4.16 -1.88 -13.13
CA VAL A 372 4.88 -2.26 -11.88
C VAL A 372 4.23 -3.41 -11.12
N PHE A 373 2.98 -3.75 -11.46
CA PHE A 373 2.19 -4.71 -10.68
C PHE A 373 2.40 -6.17 -11.13
N PRO A 374 2.56 -7.12 -10.18
CA PRO A 374 2.85 -6.91 -8.76
C PRO A 374 4.32 -6.50 -8.57
N ALA A 375 4.61 -5.77 -7.49
CA ALA A 375 5.97 -5.29 -7.24
C ALA A 375 6.99 -6.44 -7.19
N GLY A 376 8.18 -6.20 -7.75
CA GLY A 376 9.23 -7.21 -7.82
C GLY A 376 9.79 -7.64 -6.48
N ALA A 377 9.81 -6.73 -5.51
CA ALA A 377 10.26 -7.00 -4.14
C ALA A 377 9.45 -8.15 -3.47
N VAL A 378 8.17 -8.30 -3.82
CA VAL A 378 7.25 -9.30 -3.25
C VAL A 378 6.90 -10.44 -4.21
N SER A 379 7.45 -10.44 -5.41
CA SER A 379 7.20 -11.44 -6.46
C SER A 379 8.45 -12.25 -6.77
N GLY A 380 9.48 -11.59 -7.28
CA GLY A 380 10.74 -12.18 -7.70
C GLY A 380 11.15 -11.77 -9.12
N VAL A 381 12.20 -12.39 -9.63
CA VAL A 381 12.85 -12.03 -10.89
C VAL A 381 13.18 -13.27 -11.71
N PRO A 382 12.83 -13.34 -13.02
CA PRO A 382 11.95 -12.43 -13.75
C PRO A 382 10.52 -12.48 -13.21
N ARG A 383 9.85 -11.31 -13.16
CA ARG A 383 8.53 -11.16 -12.49
C ARG A 383 7.51 -12.21 -12.91
N ARG A 384 7.28 -12.36 -14.22
CA ARG A 384 6.30 -13.29 -14.76
C ARG A 384 6.54 -14.72 -14.24
N LYS A 385 7.76 -15.23 -14.42
CA LYS A 385 8.11 -16.59 -14.00
C LYS A 385 7.99 -16.79 -12.49
N ALA A 386 8.41 -15.81 -11.72
CA ALA A 386 8.30 -15.84 -10.26
C ALA A 386 6.84 -15.90 -9.79
N VAL A 387 5.95 -15.09 -10.39
CA VAL A 387 4.51 -15.12 -10.10
C VAL A 387 3.88 -16.44 -10.51
N GLU A 388 4.17 -16.96 -11.71
CA GLU A 388 3.67 -18.27 -12.18
C GLU A 388 4.09 -19.40 -11.21
N MET A 389 5.34 -19.39 -10.74
CA MET A 389 5.85 -20.39 -9.80
C MET A 389 5.17 -20.29 -8.44
N ALA A 390 5.09 -19.07 -7.86
CA ALA A 390 4.47 -18.87 -6.57
C ALA A 390 2.98 -19.24 -6.59
N ALA A 391 2.23 -18.78 -7.59
CA ALA A 391 0.80 -19.07 -7.73
C ALA A 391 0.51 -20.57 -7.93
N GLY A 392 1.41 -21.30 -8.60
CA GLY A 392 1.30 -22.76 -8.78
C GLY A 392 1.63 -23.59 -7.53
N LEU A 393 2.25 -22.98 -6.52
CA LEU A 393 2.69 -23.65 -5.30
C LEU A 393 1.91 -23.22 -4.05
N GLU A 394 1.44 -21.98 -4.01
CA GLU A 394 0.57 -21.45 -2.96
C GLU A 394 -0.85 -21.99 -3.16
N LYS A 395 -1.46 -22.52 -2.08
CA LYS A 395 -2.81 -23.13 -2.15
C LYS A 395 -3.93 -22.10 -2.17
N GLU A 396 -3.67 -20.90 -1.66
CA GLU A 396 -4.67 -19.85 -1.49
C GLU A 396 -4.25 -18.56 -2.20
N PRO A 397 -5.22 -17.81 -2.77
CA PRO A 397 -4.94 -16.48 -3.29
C PRO A 397 -4.35 -15.57 -2.23
N ARG A 398 -3.43 -14.69 -2.59
CA ARG A 398 -2.76 -13.79 -1.63
C ARG A 398 -3.69 -12.70 -1.06
N GLY A 399 -4.79 -12.39 -1.75
CA GLY A 399 -5.69 -11.33 -1.34
C GLY A 399 -5.01 -9.95 -1.35
N PRO A 400 -5.16 -9.16 -0.27
CA PRO A 400 -4.52 -7.84 -0.16
C PRO A 400 -3.00 -7.89 -0.18
N TYR A 401 -2.38 -8.92 0.41
CA TYR A 401 -0.92 -9.04 0.50
C TYR A 401 -0.24 -9.00 -0.86
N ALA A 402 0.83 -8.24 -0.99
CA ALA A 402 1.59 -8.02 -2.22
C ALA A 402 0.79 -7.31 -3.35
N GLY A 403 -0.36 -6.75 -3.02
CA GLY A 403 -1.07 -5.77 -3.80
C GLY A 403 -0.59 -4.34 -3.51
N CYS A 404 -1.44 -3.33 -3.72
CA CYS A 404 -1.14 -1.95 -3.36
C CYS A 404 -2.25 -1.27 -2.58
N ILE A 405 -1.87 -0.23 -1.86
CA ILE A 405 -2.75 0.73 -1.20
C ILE A 405 -2.36 2.14 -1.63
N GLY A 406 -3.29 3.07 -1.63
CA GLY A 406 -2.99 4.46 -1.96
C GLY A 406 -4.11 5.16 -2.70
N TRP A 407 -3.76 5.99 -3.68
CA TRP A 407 -4.72 6.80 -4.38
C TRP A 407 -4.35 7.00 -5.88
N LEU A 408 -5.39 7.24 -6.70
CA LEU A 408 -5.31 7.53 -8.13
C LEU A 408 -5.99 8.87 -8.41
N GLY A 409 -5.26 9.85 -8.92
CA GLY A 409 -5.76 11.18 -9.24
C GLY A 409 -6.77 11.19 -10.39
N LEU A 410 -7.71 12.12 -10.32
CA LEU A 410 -8.77 12.34 -11.33
C LEU A 410 -8.52 13.60 -12.17
N ASP A 411 -7.37 14.26 -12.00
CA ASP A 411 -6.98 15.42 -12.80
C ASP A 411 -6.89 15.04 -14.28
N LYS A 412 -7.38 15.91 -15.18
CA LYS A 412 -7.45 15.63 -16.62
C LYS A 412 -6.17 15.98 -17.37
N ASP A 413 -5.46 16.98 -16.87
CA ASP A 413 -4.29 17.54 -17.55
C ASP A 413 -3.00 16.80 -17.24
N SER A 414 -3.00 15.98 -16.19
CA SER A 414 -1.79 15.27 -15.76
C SER A 414 -2.12 14.04 -14.93
N VAL A 415 -1.24 13.04 -15.01
CA VAL A 415 -1.38 11.80 -14.24
C VAL A 415 -0.75 11.97 -12.86
N HIS A 416 -1.54 11.70 -11.83
CA HIS A 416 -1.13 11.69 -10.45
C HIS A 416 -1.54 10.37 -9.79
N LEU A 417 -0.64 9.74 -9.08
CA LEU A 417 -0.93 8.61 -8.20
C LEU A 417 0.21 8.42 -7.19
N ASP A 418 -0.13 7.83 -6.06
CA ASP A 418 0.85 7.39 -5.09
C ASP A 418 0.35 6.11 -4.43
N THR A 419 1.15 5.04 -4.55
CA THR A 419 0.78 3.72 -4.07
C THR A 419 1.93 3.05 -3.34
N GLY A 420 1.63 2.50 -2.16
CA GLY A 420 2.52 1.65 -1.39
C GLY A 420 2.24 0.17 -1.61
N ILE A 421 3.24 -0.68 -1.47
CA ILE A 421 3.08 -2.14 -1.53
C ILE A 421 2.32 -2.60 -0.28
N ALA A 422 1.29 -3.41 -0.43
CA ALA A 422 0.53 -3.97 0.70
C ALA A 422 1.32 -5.10 1.39
N ILE A 423 2.35 -4.71 2.14
CA ILE A 423 3.13 -5.53 3.08
C ILE A 423 3.00 -4.97 4.48
N ARG A 424 3.35 -5.75 5.51
CA ARG A 424 3.07 -5.39 6.90
C ARG A 424 1.61 -4.95 7.06
N THR A 425 0.72 -5.72 6.43
CA THR A 425 -0.70 -5.44 6.27
C THR A 425 -1.51 -6.53 6.95
N PHE A 426 -2.50 -6.09 7.71
CA PHE A 426 -3.53 -6.93 8.31
C PHE A 426 -4.87 -6.66 7.64
N TRP A 427 -5.74 -7.65 7.64
CA TRP A 427 -7.14 -7.43 7.27
C TRP A 427 -8.07 -8.28 8.11
N VAL A 428 -9.22 -7.70 8.41
CA VAL A 428 -10.32 -8.38 9.11
C VAL A 428 -11.42 -8.67 8.11
N LYS A 429 -11.82 -9.94 8.06
CA LYS A 429 -12.91 -10.42 7.21
C LYS A 429 -13.59 -11.61 7.89
N GLY A 430 -14.92 -11.60 8.00
CA GLY A 430 -15.70 -12.72 8.56
C GLY A 430 -15.30 -13.11 9.99
N GLY A 431 -15.03 -12.13 10.88
CA GLY A 431 -14.67 -12.38 12.27
C GLY A 431 -13.28 -12.98 12.47
N ARG A 432 -12.40 -12.86 11.50
CA ARG A 432 -11.01 -13.32 11.57
C ARG A 432 -10.05 -12.20 11.19
N LEU A 433 -8.93 -12.14 11.90
CA LEU A 433 -7.77 -11.33 11.56
C LEU A 433 -6.82 -12.15 10.72
N TYR A 434 -6.38 -11.59 9.62
CA TYR A 434 -5.42 -12.20 8.69
C TYR A 434 -4.21 -11.29 8.50
N TRP A 435 -3.06 -11.90 8.27
CA TRP A 435 -1.85 -11.26 7.74
C TRP A 435 -1.05 -12.27 6.94
N GLN A 436 -0.14 -11.79 6.11
CA GLN A 436 0.66 -12.66 5.26
C GLN A 436 2.11 -12.17 5.19
N VAL A 437 3.03 -13.12 5.13
CA VAL A 437 4.47 -12.86 5.08
C VAL A 437 5.09 -13.70 3.97
N GLY A 438 5.97 -13.08 3.19
CA GLY A 438 6.77 -13.75 2.18
C GLY A 438 8.26 -13.74 2.52
N SER A 439 8.97 -14.71 1.99
CA SER A 439 10.44 -14.80 2.10
C SER A 439 11.06 -15.05 0.74
N ALA A 440 12.09 -14.29 0.40
CA ALA A 440 12.78 -14.43 -0.87
C ALA A 440 13.60 -15.74 -0.92
N VAL A 441 13.32 -16.59 -1.88
CA VAL A 441 14.03 -17.86 -2.13
C VAL A 441 14.98 -17.68 -3.30
N ARG A 442 16.25 -18.03 -3.07
CA ARG A 442 17.35 -18.08 -4.03
C ARG A 442 17.99 -19.47 -4.01
N HIS A 443 18.92 -19.73 -4.93
CA HIS A 443 19.55 -21.05 -5.05
C HIS A 443 20.22 -21.54 -3.75
N HIS A 444 20.78 -20.64 -2.94
CA HIS A 444 21.47 -20.94 -1.68
C HIS A 444 20.58 -20.84 -0.43
N THR A 445 19.27 -20.58 -0.59
CA THR A 445 18.36 -20.43 0.55
C THR A 445 18.23 -21.77 1.31
N ASP A 446 18.46 -21.74 2.62
CA ASP A 446 18.16 -22.85 3.51
C ASP A 446 16.65 -22.89 3.82
N GLU A 447 16.02 -24.04 3.65
CA GLU A 447 14.57 -24.21 3.78
C GLU A 447 14.09 -23.98 5.21
N LEU A 448 14.85 -24.49 6.21
CA LEU A 448 14.48 -24.39 7.62
C LEU A 448 14.69 -22.95 8.13
N LEU A 449 15.80 -22.33 7.77
CA LEU A 449 16.08 -20.94 8.15
C LEU A 449 15.07 -19.98 7.51
N SER A 450 14.66 -20.24 6.25
CA SER A 450 13.62 -19.46 5.57
C SER A 450 12.27 -19.57 6.29
N TRP A 451 11.87 -20.76 6.73
CA TRP A 451 10.67 -20.97 7.52
C TRP A 451 10.73 -20.23 8.87
N LYS A 452 11.84 -20.39 9.60
CA LYS A 452 12.04 -19.70 10.88
C LYS A 452 11.99 -18.18 10.75
N ALA A 453 12.63 -17.63 9.72
CA ALA A 453 12.60 -16.19 9.44
C ALA A 453 11.17 -15.70 9.12
N LEU A 454 10.39 -16.47 8.36
CA LEU A 454 9.01 -16.16 8.03
C LEU A 454 8.12 -16.18 9.29
N CYS A 455 8.23 -17.21 10.13
CA CYS A 455 7.51 -17.30 11.39
C CYS A 455 7.89 -16.17 12.37
N HIS A 456 9.17 -15.82 12.44
CA HIS A 456 9.64 -14.69 13.23
C HIS A 456 9.04 -13.37 12.76
N ALA A 457 9.06 -13.10 11.45
CA ALA A 457 8.45 -11.90 10.88
C ALA A 457 6.93 -11.84 11.15
N SER A 458 6.22 -12.97 11.05
CA SER A 458 4.81 -13.09 11.41
C SER A 458 4.55 -12.76 12.88
N ALA A 459 5.37 -13.32 13.79
CA ALA A 459 5.28 -13.05 15.22
C ALA A 459 5.55 -11.59 15.57
N MET A 460 6.55 -10.97 14.91
CA MET A 460 6.85 -9.55 15.08
C MET A 460 5.72 -8.64 14.58
N MET A 461 5.09 -8.97 13.47
CA MET A 461 3.90 -8.26 12.98
C MET A 461 2.77 -8.34 14.03
N ARG A 462 2.44 -9.55 14.50
CA ARG A 462 1.39 -9.72 15.51
C ARG A 462 1.72 -8.98 16.81
N LYS A 463 2.98 -9.02 17.24
CA LYS A 463 3.46 -8.31 18.44
C LYS A 463 3.27 -6.80 18.33
N SER A 464 3.47 -6.19 17.15
CA SER A 464 3.26 -4.76 16.95
C SER A 464 1.81 -4.31 17.19
N CYS A 465 0.85 -5.24 17.15
CA CYS A 465 -0.56 -5.00 17.45
C CYS A 465 -0.94 -5.29 18.91
N SER A 466 -0.06 -5.89 19.72
CA SER A 466 -0.37 -6.30 21.11
C SER A 466 0.40 -5.51 22.18
N ASP A 467 1.58 -5.03 21.85
CA ASP A 467 2.38 -4.24 22.77
C ASP A 467 2.20 -2.73 22.50
N SER A 468 1.81 -2.01 23.54
CA SER A 468 2.04 -0.57 23.62
C SER A 468 3.54 -0.32 23.87
N GLY A 469 4.36 -0.73 22.88
CA GLY A 469 5.82 -0.75 22.93
C GLY A 469 6.49 0.62 22.96
N VAL A 470 5.94 1.55 23.72
CA VAL A 470 6.67 2.69 24.23
C VAL A 470 7.48 2.22 25.44
N GLN A 471 8.49 1.39 25.20
CA GLN A 471 9.63 1.42 26.09
C GLN A 471 10.29 2.78 25.89
N TYR A 472 9.91 3.71 26.76
CA TYR A 472 10.71 4.89 27.03
C TYR A 472 12.10 4.38 27.40
N VAL A 473 13.03 4.39 26.47
CA VAL A 473 14.44 4.34 26.81
C VAL A 473 14.71 5.69 27.45
N PRO A 474 14.94 5.76 28.76
CA PRO A 474 15.26 7.03 29.40
C PRO A 474 16.52 7.53 28.70
N ALA A 475 16.47 8.75 28.20
CA ALA A 475 17.65 9.45 27.75
C ALA A 475 18.62 9.49 28.93
N HIS A 476 19.63 8.65 28.89
CA HIS A 476 20.72 8.76 29.86
C HIS A 476 21.35 10.14 29.69
N ARG A 477 21.29 10.92 30.79
CA ARG A 477 21.96 12.18 30.99
C ARG A 477 23.46 12.06 30.77
#